data_16e1e9ab058d2c900c7dd2abfbc7dbcd
#
_entry.id   16e1e9ab058d2c900c7dd2abfbc7dbcd
#
_cell.length_a   1.000
_cell.length_b   1.000
_cell.length_c   1.000
_cell.angle_alpha   90.00
_cell.angle_beta   90.00
_cell.angle_gamma   90.00
#
_symmetry.space_group_name_H-M   'P 1'
#
loop_
_entity.id
_entity.type
_entity.pdbx_description
1 polymer ?
#
loop_
_entity_poly.entity_id
_entity_poly.type
_entity_poly.pdbx_seq_one_letter_code
_entity_poly.pdbx_strand_id
1 'polypeptide(L)'
;MRRAQDALCALGFAECFRRLRRTRAAVPVPDNAETASEASFEAVRAFLLAQFDPLTGCIPPEEELRQAVSAGQVLCLMDADGISGLLHYTPGRAQCEIRHLAVRADCRGRGYAGRLLAMLEAKTGGQKCAVWARVGNAPAEHFYEKNQFQPDGWQSVVLRLG
;
A
#
# COMPACT_ATOMS: atom_id res chain seq x y z
N MET A 1 -2.45 19.08 15.38
CA MET A 1 -2.60 17.61 15.55
C MET A 1 -2.20 17.13 16.95
N ARG A 2 -1.05 17.49 17.54
CA ARG A 2 -0.64 17.05 18.89
C ARG A 2 -1.71 17.32 19.96
N ARG A 3 -2.31 18.52 19.99
CA ARG A 3 -3.34 18.88 21.01
C ARG A 3 -4.57 17.97 21.00
N ALA A 4 -5.03 17.52 19.83
CA ALA A 4 -6.18 16.60 19.73
C ALA A 4 -5.81 15.19 20.22
N GLN A 5 -4.61 14.72 19.93
CA GLN A 5 -4.10 13.45 20.42
C GLN A 5 -3.98 13.46 21.96
N ASP A 6 -3.40 14.54 22.53
CA ASP A 6 -3.23 14.67 23.97
C ASP A 6 -4.60 14.68 24.69
N ALA A 7 -5.61 15.34 24.12
CA ALA A 7 -6.97 15.36 24.66
C ALA A 7 -7.61 13.96 24.63
N LEU A 8 -7.43 13.19 23.56
CA LEU A 8 -7.95 11.82 23.47
C LEU A 8 -7.22 10.88 24.43
N CYS A 9 -5.90 11.02 24.59
CA CYS A 9 -5.14 10.25 25.58
C CYS A 9 -5.62 10.54 27.01
N ALA A 10 -5.97 11.80 27.34
CA ALA A 10 -6.55 12.15 28.61
C ALA A 10 -7.94 11.52 28.88
N LEU A 11 -8.64 11.10 27.83
CA LEU A 11 -9.92 10.36 27.89
C LEU A 11 -9.73 8.82 27.88
N GLY A 12 -8.51 8.32 28.06
CA GLY A 12 -8.22 6.89 28.13
C GLY A 12 -7.94 6.23 26.78
N PHE A 13 -7.79 7.00 25.71
CA PHE A 13 -7.33 6.44 24.44
C PHE A 13 -5.82 6.21 24.45
N ALA A 14 -5.38 5.04 23.98
CA ALA A 14 -3.98 4.71 23.79
C ALA A 14 -3.60 4.65 22.29
N GLU A 15 -2.40 5.09 21.96
CA GLU A 15 -1.87 4.95 20.61
C GLU A 15 -1.62 3.48 20.30
N CYS A 16 -2.29 2.93 19.30
CA CYS A 16 -2.07 1.57 18.80
C CYS A 16 -0.92 1.51 17.80
N PHE A 17 -0.92 2.43 16.86
CA PHE A 17 0.14 2.55 15.87
C PHE A 17 0.10 3.90 15.16
N ARG A 18 1.21 4.23 14.51
CA ARG A 18 1.39 5.45 13.73
C ARG A 18 1.80 5.10 12.30
N ARG A 19 1.34 5.90 11.34
CA ARG A 19 1.80 5.86 9.96
C ARG A 19 2.38 7.22 9.57
N LEU A 20 3.44 7.19 8.78
CA LEU A 20 3.97 8.36 8.10
C LEU A 20 3.59 8.30 6.63
N ARG A 21 3.12 9.42 6.10
CA ARG A 21 2.95 9.55 4.66
C ARG A 21 4.30 9.80 4.02
N ARG A 22 4.58 9.04 2.97
CA ARG A 22 5.76 9.20 2.13
C ARG A 22 5.29 9.47 0.72
N THR A 23 5.98 10.36 0.03
CA THR A 23 5.67 10.70 -1.35
C THR A 23 6.92 10.56 -2.22
N ARG A 24 6.69 10.23 -3.48
CA ARG A 24 7.71 10.23 -4.53
C ARG A 24 7.21 11.11 -5.67
N ALA A 25 8.13 11.93 -6.22
CA ALA A 25 7.85 12.71 -7.42
C ALA A 25 7.47 11.83 -8.61
N ALA A 26 6.91 12.43 -9.65
CA ALA A 26 6.70 11.74 -10.92
C ALA A 26 8.04 11.23 -11.48
N VAL A 27 8.00 10.06 -12.09
CA VAL A 27 9.17 9.38 -12.67
C VAL A 27 8.90 9.05 -14.13
N PRO A 28 9.93 8.87 -14.96
CA PRO A 28 9.75 8.32 -16.31
C PRO A 28 9.06 6.96 -16.26
N VAL A 29 8.20 6.69 -17.24
CA VAL A 29 7.56 5.38 -17.38
C VAL A 29 8.62 4.35 -17.77
N PRO A 30 8.71 3.21 -17.08
CA PRO A 30 9.65 2.15 -17.44
C PRO A 30 9.30 1.55 -18.81
N ASP A 31 10.28 1.43 -19.68
CA ASP A 31 10.09 0.90 -21.04
C ASP A 31 9.66 -0.59 -21.07
N ASN A 32 9.98 -1.35 -20.03
CA ASN A 32 9.78 -2.80 -19.94
C ASN A 32 8.92 -3.20 -18.72
N ALA A 33 7.91 -2.41 -18.36
CA ALA A 33 6.99 -2.77 -17.28
C ALA A 33 6.15 -3.99 -17.68
N GLU A 34 6.10 -4.99 -16.81
CA GLU A 34 5.25 -6.16 -17.01
C GLU A 34 3.76 -5.79 -16.96
N THR A 35 2.94 -6.57 -17.66
CA THR A 35 1.49 -6.47 -17.54
C THR A 35 1.03 -7.19 -16.26
N ALA A 36 0.11 -6.58 -15.52
CA ALA A 36 -0.50 -7.20 -14.36
C ALA A 36 -1.27 -8.46 -14.76
N SER A 37 -1.14 -9.52 -13.96
CA SER A 37 -1.97 -10.71 -14.10
C SER A 37 -3.39 -10.43 -13.62
N GLU A 38 -4.38 -11.02 -14.29
CA GLU A 38 -5.76 -10.98 -13.81
C GLU A 38 -5.92 -11.88 -12.59
N ALA A 39 -6.59 -11.36 -11.57
CA ALA A 39 -6.93 -12.11 -10.36
C ALA A 39 -8.41 -11.88 -10.00
N SER A 40 -9.08 -12.93 -9.54
CA SER A 40 -10.45 -12.79 -9.08
C SER A 40 -10.54 -11.96 -7.80
N PHE A 41 -11.69 -11.35 -7.56
CA PHE A 41 -11.95 -10.63 -6.32
C PHE A 41 -11.70 -11.50 -5.08
N GLU A 42 -12.11 -12.76 -5.11
CA GLU A 42 -11.96 -13.71 -4.00
C GLU A 42 -10.49 -13.97 -3.69
N ALA A 43 -9.65 -14.15 -4.73
CA ALA A 43 -8.22 -14.34 -4.58
C ALA A 43 -7.54 -13.08 -4.01
N VAL A 44 -7.91 -11.90 -4.51
CA VAL A 44 -7.41 -10.61 -4.02
C VAL A 44 -7.77 -10.42 -2.55
N ARG A 45 -9.03 -10.64 -2.17
CA ARG A 45 -9.51 -10.52 -0.80
C ARG A 45 -8.79 -11.49 0.13
N ALA A 46 -8.68 -12.75 -0.25
CA ALA A 46 -7.97 -13.78 0.53
C ALA A 46 -6.49 -13.40 0.73
N PHE A 47 -5.82 -12.92 -0.31
CA PHE A 47 -4.43 -12.47 -0.22
C PHE A 47 -4.26 -11.29 0.74
N LEU A 48 -5.11 -10.27 0.65
CA LEU A 48 -5.04 -9.12 1.56
C LEU A 48 -5.25 -9.53 3.02
N LEU A 49 -6.24 -10.38 3.30
CA LEU A 49 -6.50 -10.89 4.66
C LEU A 49 -5.36 -11.76 5.20
N ALA A 50 -4.62 -12.46 4.33
CA ALA A 50 -3.45 -13.24 4.73
C ALA A 50 -2.20 -12.38 5.00
N GLN A 51 -2.06 -11.23 4.31
CA GLN A 51 -0.86 -10.39 4.40
C GLN A 51 -0.99 -9.23 5.39
N PHE A 52 -2.21 -8.79 5.70
CA PHE A 52 -2.46 -7.62 6.54
C PHE A 52 -3.35 -7.97 7.75
N ASP A 53 -3.00 -7.44 8.89
CA ASP A 53 -3.86 -7.47 10.07
C ASP A 53 -5.15 -6.66 9.80
N PRO A 54 -6.34 -7.23 10.00
CA PRO A 54 -7.61 -6.55 9.69
C PRO A 54 -7.81 -5.23 10.43
N LEU A 55 -7.27 -5.08 11.64
CA LEU A 55 -7.42 -3.87 12.46
C LEU A 55 -6.46 -2.76 12.03
N THR A 56 -5.28 -3.12 11.54
CA THR A 56 -4.21 -2.16 11.23
C THR A 56 -3.93 -2.04 9.74
N GLY A 57 -4.36 -3.02 8.94
CA GLY A 57 -4.11 -3.08 7.50
C GLY A 57 -4.96 -2.13 6.68
N CYS A 58 -6.04 -1.58 7.24
CA CYS A 58 -7.02 -0.74 6.52
C CYS A 58 -7.53 -1.42 5.24
N ILE A 59 -7.82 -2.72 5.34
CA ILE A 59 -8.43 -3.46 4.22
C ILE A 59 -9.80 -2.83 3.92
N PRO A 60 -10.07 -2.45 2.66
CA PRO A 60 -11.33 -1.79 2.32
C PRO A 60 -12.53 -2.73 2.50
N PRO A 61 -13.74 -2.18 2.70
CA PRO A 61 -14.97 -2.94 2.65
C PRO A 61 -15.07 -3.74 1.34
N GLU A 62 -15.83 -4.82 1.37
CA GLU A 62 -15.94 -5.75 0.24
C GLU A 62 -16.36 -5.05 -1.06
N GLU A 63 -17.35 -4.19 -0.99
CA GLU A 63 -17.86 -3.47 -2.16
C GLU A 63 -16.80 -2.52 -2.76
N GLU A 64 -16.07 -1.78 -1.93
CA GLU A 64 -14.98 -0.90 -2.36
C GLU A 64 -13.85 -1.71 -3.04
N LEU A 65 -13.48 -2.85 -2.45
CA LEU A 65 -12.46 -3.72 -3.01
C LEU A 65 -12.90 -4.34 -4.34
N ARG A 66 -14.16 -4.75 -4.46
CA ARG A 66 -14.74 -5.29 -5.70
C ARG A 66 -14.71 -4.25 -6.83
N GLN A 67 -15.06 -3.02 -6.51
CA GLN A 67 -14.95 -1.89 -7.44
C GLN A 67 -13.51 -1.62 -7.86
N ALA A 68 -12.55 -1.66 -6.92
CA ALA A 68 -11.14 -1.47 -7.22
C ALA A 68 -10.59 -2.56 -8.16
N VAL A 69 -10.97 -3.82 -7.94
CA VAL A 69 -10.60 -4.94 -8.84
C VAL A 69 -11.19 -4.72 -10.23
N SER A 70 -12.48 -4.43 -10.34
CA SER A 70 -13.15 -4.19 -11.61
C SER A 70 -12.60 -2.98 -12.37
N ALA A 71 -12.15 -1.95 -11.65
CA ALA A 71 -11.53 -0.76 -12.22
C ALA A 71 -10.05 -0.94 -12.59
N GLY A 72 -9.46 -2.13 -12.39
CA GLY A 72 -8.04 -2.40 -12.66
C GLY A 72 -7.08 -1.62 -11.74
N GLN A 73 -7.54 -1.32 -10.51
CA GLN A 73 -6.75 -0.63 -9.48
C GLN A 73 -5.97 -1.61 -8.58
N VAL A 74 -6.05 -2.89 -8.87
CA VAL A 74 -5.29 -3.94 -8.20
C VAL A 74 -4.39 -4.62 -9.21
N LEU A 75 -3.09 -4.52 -9.00
CA LEU A 75 -2.06 -5.12 -9.85
C LEU A 75 -1.54 -6.37 -9.15
N CYS A 76 -1.54 -7.51 -9.85
CA CYS A 76 -1.10 -8.78 -9.29
C CYS A 76 0.04 -9.39 -10.11
N LEU A 77 0.94 -10.06 -9.40
CA LEU A 77 1.87 -11.04 -9.93
C LEU A 77 1.39 -12.42 -9.48
N MET A 78 1.31 -13.36 -10.40
CA MET A 78 0.81 -14.72 -10.15
C MET A 78 1.93 -15.75 -10.38
N ASP A 79 1.85 -16.84 -9.65
CA ASP A 79 2.61 -18.06 -9.92
C ASP A 79 1.69 -19.30 -9.81
N ALA A 80 2.25 -20.50 -9.78
CA ALA A 80 1.46 -21.75 -9.69
C ALA A 80 0.62 -21.84 -8.42
N ASP A 81 1.05 -21.17 -7.34
CA ASP A 81 0.39 -21.19 -6.03
C ASP A 81 -0.56 -20.00 -5.81
N GLY A 82 -0.83 -19.21 -6.85
CA GLY A 82 -1.72 -18.07 -6.83
C GLY A 82 -1.01 -16.72 -6.80
N ILE A 83 -1.56 -15.73 -6.06
CA ILE A 83 -0.98 -14.39 -5.98
C ILE A 83 0.34 -14.43 -5.22
N SER A 84 1.44 -14.10 -5.91
CA SER A 84 2.78 -13.98 -5.34
C SER A 84 3.09 -12.55 -4.85
N GLY A 85 2.43 -11.56 -5.45
CA GLY A 85 2.52 -10.16 -5.03
C GLY A 85 1.33 -9.35 -5.50
N LEU A 86 0.95 -8.32 -4.72
CA LEU A 86 -0.20 -7.47 -4.99
C LEU A 86 0.12 -6.02 -4.64
N LEU A 87 -0.31 -5.10 -5.52
CA LEU A 87 -0.35 -3.68 -5.29
C LEU A 87 -1.76 -3.16 -5.58
N HIS A 88 -2.42 -2.62 -4.56
CA HIS A 88 -3.68 -1.90 -4.67
C HIS A 88 -3.42 -0.41 -4.57
N TYR A 89 -3.97 0.37 -5.48
CA TYR A 89 -3.81 1.82 -5.50
C TYR A 89 -5.13 2.53 -5.78
N THR A 90 -5.21 3.77 -5.33
CA THR A 90 -6.29 4.70 -5.68
C THR A 90 -5.74 5.73 -6.65
N PRO A 91 -6.30 5.87 -7.86
CA PRO A 91 -5.91 6.92 -8.78
C PRO A 91 -6.36 8.29 -8.25
N GLY A 92 -5.58 9.31 -8.53
CA GLY A 92 -5.92 10.68 -8.22
C GLY A 92 -5.53 11.62 -9.35
N ARG A 93 -6.00 12.85 -9.31
CA ARG A 93 -5.80 13.82 -10.37
C ARG A 93 -4.32 14.24 -10.54
N ALA A 94 -3.64 14.49 -9.42
CA ALA A 94 -2.25 14.96 -9.40
C ALA A 94 -1.27 13.91 -8.87
N GLN A 95 -1.76 12.93 -8.14
CA GLN A 95 -0.97 11.83 -7.60
C GLN A 95 -1.84 10.60 -7.39
N CYS A 96 -1.27 9.41 -7.50
CA CYS A 96 -1.89 8.17 -7.04
C CYS A 96 -1.49 7.88 -5.58
N GLU A 97 -2.26 7.03 -4.91
CA GLU A 97 -1.95 6.57 -3.56
C GLU A 97 -1.90 5.04 -3.51
N ILE A 98 -0.76 4.49 -3.09
CA ILE A 98 -0.63 3.06 -2.79
C ILE A 98 -1.37 2.79 -1.48
N ARG A 99 -2.41 1.97 -1.56
CA ARG A 99 -3.21 1.54 -0.41
C ARG A 99 -2.61 0.30 0.25
N HIS A 100 -2.21 -0.66 -0.58
CA HIS A 100 -1.59 -1.90 -0.15
C HIS A 100 -0.47 -2.29 -1.10
N LEU A 101 0.62 -2.78 -0.57
CA LEU A 101 1.72 -3.41 -1.30
C LEU A 101 2.22 -4.57 -0.46
N ALA A 102 2.07 -5.78 -0.97
CA ALA A 102 2.53 -6.98 -0.28
C ALA A 102 3.09 -8.01 -1.26
N VAL A 103 4.04 -8.78 -0.76
CA VAL A 103 4.64 -9.92 -1.44
C VAL A 103 4.54 -11.13 -0.52
N ARG A 104 4.06 -12.25 -1.05
CA ARG A 104 3.96 -13.52 -0.32
C ARG A 104 5.32 -13.89 0.28
N ALA A 105 5.32 -14.45 1.48
CA ALA A 105 6.54 -14.61 2.29
C ALA A 105 7.67 -15.36 1.56
N ASP A 106 7.34 -16.44 0.86
CA ASP A 106 8.26 -17.27 0.09
C ASP A 106 8.79 -16.60 -1.20
N CYS A 107 8.14 -15.52 -1.64
CA CYS A 107 8.51 -14.72 -2.82
C CYS A 107 9.31 -13.45 -2.47
N ARG A 108 9.50 -13.15 -1.18
CA ARG A 108 10.25 -11.96 -0.75
C ARG A 108 11.72 -12.03 -1.13
N GLY A 109 12.37 -10.87 -1.24
CA GLY A 109 13.77 -10.78 -1.63
C GLY A 109 14.05 -11.00 -3.13
N ARG A 110 13.03 -11.31 -3.94
CA ARG A 110 13.16 -11.62 -5.38
C ARG A 110 12.75 -10.46 -6.30
N GLY A 111 12.63 -9.24 -5.77
CA GLY A 111 12.32 -8.05 -6.57
C GLY A 111 10.84 -7.84 -6.91
N TYR A 112 9.92 -8.67 -6.43
CA TYR A 112 8.48 -8.60 -6.76
C TYR A 112 7.84 -7.24 -6.42
N ALA A 113 8.19 -6.65 -5.28
CA ALA A 113 7.67 -5.32 -4.91
C ALA A 113 8.13 -4.22 -5.88
N GLY A 114 9.37 -4.30 -6.38
CA GLY A 114 9.89 -3.39 -7.41
C GLY A 114 9.17 -3.56 -8.75
N ARG A 115 8.90 -4.81 -9.15
CA ARG A 115 8.11 -5.12 -10.37
C ARG A 115 6.70 -4.55 -10.28
N LEU A 116 6.01 -4.72 -9.15
CA LEU A 116 4.68 -4.13 -8.90
C LEU A 116 4.70 -2.60 -8.95
N LEU A 117 5.75 -1.98 -8.42
CA LEU A 117 5.91 -0.53 -8.50
C LEU A 117 6.11 -0.06 -9.95
N ALA A 118 6.93 -0.75 -10.73
CA ALA A 118 7.12 -0.46 -12.15
C ALA A 118 5.81 -0.63 -12.96
N MET A 119 4.99 -1.64 -12.62
CA MET A 119 3.66 -1.81 -13.22
C MET A 119 2.73 -0.64 -12.89
N LEU A 120 2.76 -0.14 -11.64
CA LEU A 120 2.01 1.04 -11.25
C LEU A 120 2.47 2.28 -12.02
N GLU A 121 3.77 2.47 -12.17
CA GLU A 121 4.36 3.58 -12.95
C GLU A 121 3.87 3.55 -14.40
N ALA A 122 3.92 2.40 -15.05
CA ALA A 122 3.40 2.22 -16.40
C ALA A 122 1.90 2.51 -16.47
N LYS A 123 1.12 2.01 -15.51
CA LYS A 123 -0.33 2.18 -15.46
C LYS A 123 -0.77 3.63 -15.23
N THR A 124 0.01 4.41 -14.47
CA THR A 124 -0.30 5.79 -14.11
C THR A 124 0.46 6.84 -14.92
N GLY A 125 1.25 6.42 -15.91
CA GLY A 125 2.09 7.34 -16.68
C GLY A 125 3.21 7.98 -15.86
N GLY A 126 3.74 7.28 -14.86
CA GLY A 126 4.81 7.77 -13.98
C GLY A 126 4.37 8.86 -13.00
N GLN A 127 3.09 8.96 -12.72
CA GLN A 127 2.50 9.99 -11.86
C GLN A 127 3.15 10.03 -10.47
N LYS A 128 3.16 11.21 -9.82
CA LYS A 128 3.50 11.35 -8.40
C LYS A 128 2.74 10.32 -7.58
N CYS A 129 3.42 9.71 -6.60
CA CYS A 129 2.86 8.64 -5.80
C CYS A 129 2.98 8.91 -4.30
N ALA A 130 1.97 8.53 -3.54
CA ALA A 130 1.97 8.60 -2.08
C ALA A 130 1.70 7.21 -1.48
N VAL A 131 2.17 7.00 -0.25
CA VAL A 131 1.90 5.80 0.54
C VAL A 131 1.89 6.13 2.03
N TRP A 132 1.07 5.41 2.80
CA TRP A 132 1.09 5.46 4.26
C TRP A 132 1.84 4.25 4.81
N ALA A 133 3.07 4.45 5.27
CA ALA A 133 3.90 3.40 5.87
C ALA A 133 3.77 3.38 7.39
N ARG A 134 3.57 2.19 7.98
CA ARG A 134 3.56 2.02 9.42
C ARG A 134 4.97 2.27 9.98
N VAL A 135 5.06 3.08 11.03
CA VAL A 135 6.31 3.33 11.75
C VAL A 135 6.79 2.04 12.41
N GLY A 136 8.07 1.73 12.25
CA GLY A 136 8.70 0.50 12.77
C GLY A 136 8.56 -0.72 11.84
N ASN A 137 7.96 -0.56 10.65
CA ASN A 137 8.02 -1.58 9.61
C ASN A 137 9.29 -1.40 8.78
N ALA A 138 10.43 -1.78 9.36
CA ALA A 138 11.74 -1.56 8.74
C ALA A 138 11.87 -2.09 7.29
N PRO A 139 11.35 -3.28 6.92
CA PRO A 139 11.38 -3.74 5.54
C PRO A 139 10.64 -2.81 4.57
N ALA A 140 9.47 -2.31 4.94
CA ALA A 140 8.70 -1.39 4.11
C ALA A 140 9.37 0.00 4.06
N GLU A 141 9.86 0.51 5.18
CA GLU A 141 10.58 1.78 5.24
C GLU A 141 11.79 1.76 4.32
N HIS A 142 12.64 0.73 4.41
CA HIS A 142 13.80 0.55 3.55
C HIS A 142 13.41 0.44 2.06
N PHE A 143 12.36 -0.32 1.74
CA PHE A 143 11.86 -0.43 0.36
C PHE A 143 11.45 0.93 -0.20
N TYR A 144 10.66 1.71 0.55
CA TYR A 144 10.21 3.01 0.10
C TYR A 144 11.36 4.02 -0.05
N GLU A 145 12.31 4.05 0.89
CA GLU A 145 13.49 4.90 0.81
C GLU A 145 14.35 4.58 -0.41
N LYS A 146 14.63 3.29 -0.65
CA LYS A 146 15.36 2.82 -1.84
C LYS A 146 14.67 3.24 -3.14
N ASN A 147 13.34 3.31 -3.15
CA ASN A 147 12.56 3.74 -4.30
C ASN A 147 12.21 5.24 -4.26
N GLN A 148 13.01 6.06 -3.56
CA GLN A 148 12.95 7.53 -3.54
C GLN A 148 11.67 8.12 -2.92
N PHE A 149 10.92 7.34 -2.12
CA PHE A 149 9.84 7.88 -1.33
C PHE A 149 10.38 8.58 -0.09
N GLN A 150 10.01 9.84 0.09
CA GLN A 150 10.43 10.66 1.22
C GLN A 150 9.25 11.02 2.11
N PRO A 151 9.44 11.11 3.44
CA PRO A 151 8.42 11.65 4.34
C PRO A 151 8.04 13.06 3.91
N ASP A 152 6.74 13.36 3.88
CA ASP A 152 6.23 14.68 3.51
C ASP A 152 5.65 15.48 4.69
N GLY A 153 5.88 15.00 5.91
CA GLY A 153 5.45 15.65 7.15
C GLY A 153 4.04 15.25 7.63
N TRP A 154 3.23 14.57 6.82
CA TRP A 154 1.94 14.07 7.26
C TRP A 154 2.08 12.78 8.06
N GLN A 155 1.30 12.68 9.14
CA GLN A 155 1.21 11.47 9.95
C GLN A 155 -0.24 11.17 10.30
N SER A 156 -0.54 9.88 10.43
CA SER A 156 -1.79 9.34 10.93
C SER A 156 -1.51 8.55 12.19
N VAL A 157 -2.30 8.77 13.22
CA VAL A 157 -2.20 8.05 14.49
C VAL A 157 -3.53 7.34 14.71
N VAL A 158 -3.48 6.04 14.97
CA VAL A 158 -4.65 5.25 15.32
C VAL A 158 -4.67 5.07 16.84
N LEU A 159 -5.76 5.52 17.44
CA LEU A 159 -6.00 5.45 18.87
C LEU A 159 -7.12 4.44 19.14
N ARG A 160 -7.04 3.73 20.25
CA ARG A 160 -8.07 2.83 20.75
C ARG A 160 -8.43 3.22 22.17
N LEU A 161 -9.72 3.19 22.49
CA LEU A 161 -10.17 3.26 23.87
C LEU A 161 -9.81 1.94 24.57
N GLY A 162 -9.16 2.03 25.73
CA GLY A 162 -8.76 0.89 26.55
C GLY A 162 -9.93 0.22 27.26
#